data_c6ae47fc2eddb5e3c27e7d269ba4e311
#
_entry.id   c6ae47fc2eddb5e3c27e7d269ba4e311
#
_cell.length_a   1.000
_cell.length_b   1.000
_cell.length_c   1.000
_cell.angle_alpha   90.00
_cell.angle_beta   90.00
_cell.angle_gamma   90.00
#
_symmetry.space_group_name_H-M   'P 1'
#
loop_
_entity.id
_entity.type
_entity.pdbx_description
1 polymer ?
#
loop_
_entity_poly.entity_id
_entity_poly.type
_entity_poly.pdbx_seq_one_letter_code
_entity_poly.pdbx_strand_id
1 'polypeptide(L)'
;AASDVYKRQVDTVGFVSRLPHNLVQAFKSTLEEAAFADVILKVCDASDPEAAAQLAVTDDVLGELGCGDIPQIVVYNKCDRVENAALFDTSAVRTSTVTGEGLDALLARLDAALAGRVRRIAVLLPYDKLGEATPMRENGTVLTEEYRPEGVYLEGIVKTMDLHRFTCLLYTSPS
;
A
#
# COMPACT_ATOMS: atom_id res chain seq x y z
N ALA A 1 3.76 14.19 -8.90
CA ALA A 1 3.06 13.16 -9.69
C ALA A 1 3.00 11.79 -8.99
N ALA A 2 3.66 11.58 -7.84
CA ALA A 2 3.62 10.33 -7.07
C ALA A 2 2.33 10.16 -6.24
N SER A 3 1.57 11.24 -6.00
CA SER A 3 0.46 11.24 -5.05
C SER A 3 -0.80 10.47 -5.50
N ASP A 4 -0.87 10.05 -6.76
CA ASP A 4 -2.08 9.39 -7.28
C ASP A 4 -2.06 7.85 -7.15
N VAL A 5 -0.97 7.27 -6.66
CA VAL A 5 -0.81 5.81 -6.54
C VAL A 5 -1.46 5.26 -5.26
N TYR A 6 -1.72 6.10 -4.25
CA TYR A 6 -2.14 5.67 -2.90
C TYR A 6 -3.65 5.85 -2.66
N LYS A 7 -4.47 5.23 -3.48
CA LYS A 7 -5.91 5.49 -3.38
C LYS A 7 -6.68 4.64 -2.38
N ARG A 8 -6.08 3.58 -1.84
CA ARG A 8 -6.73 2.76 -0.81
C ARG A 8 -5.78 2.49 0.33
N GLN A 9 -5.87 3.33 1.36
CA GLN A 9 -5.21 3.11 2.63
C GLN A 9 -6.24 2.55 3.61
N VAL A 10 -5.93 1.41 4.21
CA VAL A 10 -6.74 0.79 5.26
C VAL A 10 -6.00 0.99 6.57
N ASP A 11 -6.65 1.66 7.52
CA ASP A 11 -6.16 1.80 8.88
C ASP A 11 -6.63 0.63 9.73
N THR A 12 -5.78 0.16 10.63
CA THR A 12 -6.09 -0.97 11.51
C THR A 12 -6.04 -0.54 12.97
N VAL A 13 -6.62 -1.35 13.83
CA VAL A 13 -6.50 -1.13 15.28
C VAL A 13 -5.05 -1.32 15.71
N GLY A 14 -4.54 -0.38 16.56
CA GLY A 14 -3.17 -0.44 17.05
C GLY A 14 -2.90 -1.70 17.89
N PHE A 15 -1.74 -2.31 17.67
CA PHE A 15 -1.24 -3.41 18.47
C PHE A 15 -0.70 -2.88 19.79
N VAL A 16 -1.21 -3.41 20.90
CA VAL A 16 -0.67 -3.17 22.25
C VAL A 16 0.11 -4.40 22.71
N SER A 17 1.20 -4.16 23.44
CA SER A 17 2.19 -5.17 23.89
C SER A 17 1.64 -6.35 24.71
N ARG A 18 0.33 -6.40 24.99
CA ARG A 18 -0.36 -7.49 25.69
C ARG A 18 -1.77 -7.70 25.13
N LEU A 19 -1.88 -8.09 23.85
CA LEU A 19 -3.15 -8.51 23.29
C LEU A 19 -3.51 -9.92 23.84
N PRO A 20 -4.62 -10.08 24.55
CA PRO A 20 -5.14 -11.41 24.89
C PRO A 20 -5.43 -12.20 23.60
N HIS A 21 -5.15 -13.51 23.59
CA HIS A 21 -5.34 -14.38 22.42
C HIS A 21 -6.74 -14.33 21.79
N ASN A 22 -7.77 -14.09 22.60
CA ASN A 22 -9.15 -13.91 22.14
C ASN A 22 -9.35 -12.58 21.35
N LEU A 23 -8.60 -11.54 21.65
CA LEU A 23 -8.61 -10.29 20.90
C LEU A 23 -7.87 -10.44 19.56
N VAL A 24 -6.79 -11.20 19.49
CA VAL A 24 -6.09 -11.52 18.23
C VAL A 24 -7.05 -12.19 17.24
N GLN A 25 -7.91 -13.11 17.72
CA GLN A 25 -8.93 -13.73 16.87
C GLN A 25 -10.01 -12.76 16.39
N ALA A 26 -10.43 -11.81 17.21
CA ALA A 26 -11.39 -10.78 16.81
C ALA A 26 -10.81 -9.79 15.77
N PHE A 27 -9.50 -9.52 15.86
CA PHE A 27 -8.79 -8.68 14.88
C PHE A 27 -8.40 -9.41 13.61
N LYS A 28 -8.40 -10.74 13.62
CA LYS A 28 -7.95 -11.55 12.50
C LYS A 28 -8.70 -11.23 11.21
N SER A 29 -10.02 -11.00 11.28
CA SER A 29 -10.82 -10.64 10.11
C SER A 29 -10.46 -9.25 9.53
N THR A 30 -10.11 -8.29 10.39
CA THR A 30 -9.66 -6.95 9.95
C THR A 30 -8.24 -7.01 9.38
N LEU A 31 -7.39 -7.88 9.96
CA LEU A 31 -6.01 -8.08 9.52
C LEU A 31 -5.90 -8.99 8.29
N GLU A 32 -6.92 -9.78 7.97
CA GLU A 32 -6.97 -10.56 6.72
C GLU A 32 -6.88 -9.64 5.49
N GLU A 33 -7.30 -8.37 5.59
CA GLU A 33 -7.08 -7.38 4.53
C GLU A 33 -5.60 -7.10 4.28
N ALA A 34 -4.73 -7.26 5.28
CA ALA A 34 -3.29 -7.09 5.12
C ALA A 34 -2.69 -8.12 4.14
N ALA A 35 -3.25 -9.33 4.09
CA ALA A 35 -2.80 -10.37 3.16
C ALA A 35 -3.04 -10.01 1.68
N PHE A 36 -3.93 -9.05 1.42
CA PHE A 36 -4.22 -8.55 0.07
C PHE A 36 -3.53 -7.22 -0.24
N ALA A 37 -2.77 -6.67 0.71
CA ALA A 37 -2.07 -5.42 0.53
C ALA A 37 -0.89 -5.57 -0.45
N ASP A 38 -0.59 -4.49 -1.18
CA ASP A 38 0.61 -4.43 -2.03
C ASP A 38 1.86 -4.03 -1.23
N VAL A 39 1.68 -3.28 -0.13
CA VAL A 39 2.71 -2.87 0.83
C VAL A 39 2.08 -2.75 2.22
N ILE A 40 2.80 -3.15 3.24
CA ILE A 40 2.40 -3.00 4.64
C ILE A 40 3.29 -1.93 5.30
N LEU A 41 2.66 -0.93 5.92
CA LEU A 41 3.34 0.04 6.77
C LEU A 41 3.18 -0.37 8.24
N LYS A 42 4.29 -0.63 8.92
CA LYS A 42 4.33 -0.86 10.38
C LYS A 42 4.70 0.46 11.04
N VAL A 43 3.71 1.17 11.55
CA VAL A 43 3.90 2.50 12.15
C VAL A 43 3.94 2.39 13.66
N CYS A 44 5.01 2.85 14.28
CA CYS A 44 5.16 2.89 15.73
C CYS A 44 5.53 4.28 16.24
N ASP A 45 5.27 4.53 17.51
CA ASP A 45 5.64 5.76 18.19
C ASP A 45 7.13 5.69 18.57
N ALA A 46 7.94 6.56 17.98
CA ALA A 46 9.37 6.63 18.27
C ALA A 46 9.69 6.95 19.74
N SER A 47 8.78 7.63 20.44
CA SER A 47 8.94 8.01 21.83
C SER A 47 8.48 6.93 22.83
N ASP A 48 7.88 5.84 22.34
CA ASP A 48 7.42 4.74 23.18
C ASP A 48 8.60 3.77 23.47
N PRO A 49 8.97 3.55 24.74
CA PRO A 49 10.03 2.60 25.09
C PRO A 49 9.71 1.15 24.70
N GLU A 50 8.43 0.81 24.49
CA GLU A 50 7.98 -0.52 24.07
C GLU A 50 7.85 -0.66 22.54
N ALA A 51 8.20 0.35 21.74
CA ALA A 51 8.05 0.35 20.29
C ALA A 51 8.65 -0.91 19.61
N ALA A 52 9.84 -1.32 20.06
CA ALA A 52 10.50 -2.53 19.53
C ALA A 52 9.72 -3.81 19.85
N ALA A 53 9.17 -3.91 21.07
CA ALA A 53 8.37 -5.07 21.47
C ALA A 53 7.03 -5.12 20.71
N GLN A 54 6.42 -3.97 20.49
CA GLN A 54 5.17 -3.86 19.68
C GLN A 54 5.41 -4.25 18.24
N LEU A 55 6.55 -3.86 17.63
CA LEU A 55 6.93 -4.26 16.29
C LEU A 55 7.13 -5.78 16.20
N ALA A 56 7.79 -6.40 17.17
CA ALA A 56 7.97 -7.85 17.20
C ALA A 56 6.64 -8.60 17.23
N VAL A 57 5.69 -8.16 18.07
CA VAL A 57 4.33 -8.73 18.11
C VAL A 57 3.62 -8.56 16.77
N THR A 58 3.80 -7.40 16.12
CA THR A 58 3.23 -7.15 14.80
C THR A 58 3.80 -8.11 13.76
N ASP A 59 5.11 -8.37 13.81
CA ASP A 59 5.80 -9.29 12.91
C ASP A 59 5.31 -10.74 13.07
N ASP A 60 5.13 -11.19 14.30
CA ASP A 60 4.58 -12.51 14.60
C ASP A 60 3.17 -12.67 14.01
N VAL A 61 2.29 -11.67 14.24
CA VAL A 61 0.91 -11.70 13.72
C VAL A 61 0.88 -11.67 12.19
N LEU A 62 1.69 -10.82 11.55
CA LEU A 62 1.78 -10.77 10.08
C LEU A 62 2.35 -12.07 9.51
N GLY A 63 3.27 -12.73 10.22
CA GLY A 63 3.78 -14.05 9.89
C GLY A 63 2.69 -15.13 9.92
N GLU A 64 1.86 -15.15 10.98
CA GLU A 64 0.72 -16.07 11.09
C GLU A 64 -0.34 -15.87 9.99
N LEU A 65 -0.48 -14.64 9.50
CA LEU A 65 -1.39 -14.29 8.41
C LEU A 65 -0.82 -14.58 7.01
N GLY A 66 0.43 -15.08 6.91
CA GLY A 66 1.08 -15.36 5.63
C GLY A 66 1.51 -14.11 4.86
N CYS A 67 1.72 -12.97 5.55
CA CYS A 67 2.11 -11.70 4.93
C CYS A 67 3.64 -11.58 4.69
N GLY A 68 4.42 -12.66 4.85
CA GLY A 68 5.88 -12.63 4.77
C GLY A 68 6.45 -12.17 3.42
N ASP A 69 5.75 -12.44 2.32
CA ASP A 69 6.18 -12.07 0.96
C ASP A 69 5.75 -10.66 0.55
N ILE A 70 4.94 -9.99 1.38
CA ILE A 70 4.50 -8.61 1.12
C ILE A 70 5.59 -7.64 1.59
N PRO A 71 5.99 -6.65 0.77
CA PRO A 71 6.94 -5.63 1.20
C PRO A 71 6.45 -4.92 2.45
N GLN A 72 7.32 -4.84 3.46
CA GLN A 72 7.02 -4.19 4.73
C GLN A 72 7.96 -3.00 4.92
N ILE A 73 7.40 -1.87 5.37
CA ILE A 73 8.15 -0.66 5.70
C ILE A 73 7.89 -0.32 7.15
N VAL A 74 8.95 -0.30 7.96
CA VAL A 74 8.89 0.16 9.34
C VAL A 74 8.99 1.68 9.36
N VAL A 75 8.07 2.32 10.07
CA VAL A 75 7.99 3.78 10.21
C VAL A 75 7.98 4.14 11.69
N TYR A 76 9.00 4.84 12.13
CA TYR A 76 9.01 5.47 13.45
C TYR A 76 8.45 6.89 13.33
N ASN A 77 7.23 7.08 13.82
CA ASN A 77 6.59 8.41 13.84
C ASN A 77 6.87 9.11 15.18
N LYS A 78 6.61 10.42 15.23
CA LYS A 78 6.86 11.31 16.38
C LYS A 78 8.35 11.46 16.72
N CYS A 79 9.22 11.38 15.70
CA CYS A 79 10.67 11.56 15.87
C CYS A 79 11.06 12.93 16.41
N ASP A 80 10.18 13.93 16.30
CA ASP A 80 10.32 15.24 16.94
C ASP A 80 10.40 15.19 18.48
N ARG A 81 10.01 14.06 19.09
CA ARG A 81 10.05 13.83 20.54
C ARG A 81 11.29 13.08 21.03
N VAL A 82 12.16 12.65 20.12
CA VAL A 82 13.31 11.78 20.43
C VAL A 82 14.61 12.44 20.01
N GLU A 83 15.48 12.74 20.97
CA GLU A 83 16.77 13.39 20.71
C GLU A 83 17.82 12.43 20.15
N ASN A 84 17.75 11.14 20.47
CA ASN A 84 18.78 10.16 20.09
C ASN A 84 18.37 9.29 18.91
N ALA A 85 18.86 9.66 17.72
CA ALA A 85 18.60 8.95 16.47
C ALA A 85 19.22 7.55 16.37
N ALA A 86 20.19 7.22 17.21
CA ALA A 86 20.95 5.97 17.16
C ALA A 86 20.16 4.75 17.68
N LEU A 87 18.96 4.95 18.21
CA LEU A 87 18.12 3.89 18.76
C LEU A 87 17.27 3.15 17.71
N PHE A 88 17.25 3.64 16.47
CA PHE A 88 16.36 3.12 15.42
C PHE A 88 17.14 2.29 14.40
N ASP A 89 16.46 1.26 13.89
CA ASP A 89 16.95 0.48 12.75
C ASP A 89 17.20 1.42 11.56
N THR A 90 18.38 1.33 10.95
CA THR A 90 18.79 2.14 9.80
C THR A 90 17.96 1.86 8.55
N SER A 91 17.25 0.71 8.50
CA SER A 91 16.34 0.35 7.42
C SER A 91 14.96 1.00 7.57
N ALA A 92 14.61 1.47 8.76
CA ALA A 92 13.33 2.09 9.03
C ALA A 92 13.28 3.55 8.57
N VAL A 93 12.07 4.04 8.27
CA VAL A 93 11.84 5.44 7.95
C VAL A 93 11.44 6.19 9.22
N ARG A 94 12.12 7.30 9.49
CA ARG A 94 11.79 8.20 10.60
C ARG A 94 10.90 9.32 10.08
N THR A 95 9.82 9.59 10.80
CA THR A 95 8.88 10.65 10.41
C THR A 95 8.41 11.45 11.62
N SER A 96 7.94 12.65 11.34
CA SER A 96 7.09 13.41 12.24
C SER A 96 5.94 14.01 11.45
N THR A 97 4.72 13.59 11.72
CA THR A 97 3.52 14.15 11.10
C THR A 97 3.22 15.56 11.56
N VAL A 98 3.83 15.99 12.67
CA VAL A 98 3.70 17.36 13.21
C VAL A 98 4.59 18.34 12.45
N THR A 99 5.85 17.94 12.20
CA THR A 99 6.83 18.81 11.52
C THR A 99 6.89 18.59 10.01
N GLY A 100 6.39 17.45 9.52
CA GLY A 100 6.55 17.03 8.13
C GLY A 100 7.88 16.33 7.84
N GLU A 101 8.77 16.21 8.82
CA GLU A 101 10.06 15.56 8.65
C GLU A 101 9.90 14.10 8.20
N GLY A 102 10.71 13.67 7.24
CA GLY A 102 10.79 12.30 6.77
C GLY A 102 9.62 11.83 5.89
N LEU A 103 8.59 12.64 5.66
CA LEU A 103 7.45 12.23 4.83
C LEU A 103 7.85 12.00 3.37
N ASP A 104 8.74 12.83 2.81
CA ASP A 104 9.24 12.63 1.44
C ASP A 104 10.05 11.33 1.32
N ALA A 105 10.84 10.99 2.34
CA ALA A 105 11.57 9.73 2.39
C ALA A 105 10.63 8.52 2.48
N LEU A 106 9.54 8.62 3.26
CA LEU A 106 8.50 7.60 3.31
C LEU A 106 7.83 7.41 1.96
N LEU A 107 7.45 8.49 1.28
CA LEU A 107 6.85 8.44 -0.05
C LEU A 107 7.80 7.80 -1.07
N ALA A 108 9.07 8.15 -1.06
CA ALA A 108 10.07 7.54 -1.93
C ALA A 108 10.24 6.03 -1.68
N ARG A 109 10.19 5.60 -0.41
CA ARG A 109 10.24 4.18 -0.05
C ARG A 109 8.99 3.42 -0.50
N LEU A 110 7.81 4.04 -0.37
CA LEU A 110 6.56 3.48 -0.88
C LEU A 110 6.60 3.34 -2.40
N ASP A 111 7.04 4.37 -3.12
CA ASP A 111 7.20 4.31 -4.57
C ASP A 111 8.13 3.19 -5.00
N ALA A 112 9.25 3.03 -4.31
CA ALA A 112 10.20 1.95 -4.58
C ALA A 112 9.61 0.56 -4.30
N ALA A 113 8.85 0.42 -3.21
CA ALA A 113 8.21 -0.84 -2.83
C ALA A 113 7.08 -1.25 -3.80
N LEU A 114 6.36 -0.26 -4.35
CA LEU A 114 5.30 -0.44 -5.34
C LEU A 114 5.84 -0.58 -6.77
N ALA A 115 7.09 -0.15 -7.03
CA ALA A 115 7.70 -0.25 -8.34
C ALA A 115 7.72 -1.71 -8.83
N GLY A 116 7.08 -1.97 -9.97
CA GLY A 116 6.94 -3.31 -10.53
C GLY A 116 5.72 -4.11 -10.02
N ARG A 117 5.03 -3.69 -8.96
CA ARG A 117 3.78 -4.32 -8.51
C ARG A 117 2.54 -3.73 -9.16
N VAL A 118 2.62 -2.47 -9.55
CA VAL A 118 1.54 -1.76 -10.25
C VAL A 118 2.04 -1.11 -11.53
N ARG A 119 1.17 -0.98 -12.52
CA ARG A 119 1.46 -0.35 -13.79
C ARG A 119 0.33 0.60 -14.16
N ARG A 120 0.71 1.79 -14.63
CA ARG A 120 -0.21 2.71 -15.28
C ARG A 120 -0.40 2.24 -16.72
N ILE A 121 -1.65 2.02 -17.11
CA ILE A 121 -2.03 1.60 -18.47
C ILE A 121 -3.17 2.46 -18.96
N ALA A 122 -3.24 2.58 -20.27
CA ALA A 122 -4.38 3.14 -20.98
C ALA A 122 -4.95 2.06 -21.90
N VAL A 123 -6.27 1.89 -21.90
CA VAL A 123 -6.97 0.93 -22.73
C VAL A 123 -8.15 1.61 -23.43
N LEU A 124 -8.44 1.19 -24.64
CA LEU A 124 -9.67 1.55 -25.36
C LEU A 124 -10.54 0.29 -25.47
N LEU A 125 -11.64 0.29 -24.74
CA LEU A 125 -12.56 -0.85 -24.66
C LEU A 125 -13.74 -0.63 -25.60
N PRO A 126 -13.91 -1.45 -26.62
CA PRO A 126 -15.13 -1.46 -27.40
C PRO A 126 -16.37 -1.66 -26.51
N TYR A 127 -17.52 -1.14 -26.89
CA TYR A 127 -18.74 -1.15 -26.08
C TYR A 127 -19.25 -2.56 -25.76
N ASP A 128 -18.94 -3.55 -26.60
CA ASP A 128 -19.26 -4.97 -26.38
C ASP A 128 -18.32 -5.66 -25.39
N LYS A 129 -17.20 -5.01 -25.00
CA LYS A 129 -16.17 -5.55 -24.11
C LYS A 129 -16.00 -4.79 -22.79
N LEU A 130 -16.98 -3.99 -22.41
CA LEU A 130 -16.91 -3.19 -21.17
C LEU A 130 -16.72 -4.03 -19.90
N GLY A 131 -17.12 -5.30 -19.90
CA GLY A 131 -16.85 -6.24 -18.80
C GLY A 131 -15.37 -6.46 -18.53
N GLU A 132 -14.48 -6.27 -19.51
CA GLU A 132 -13.04 -6.40 -19.34
C GLU A 132 -12.43 -5.25 -18.51
N ALA A 133 -13.20 -4.16 -18.26
CA ALA A 133 -12.81 -3.09 -17.34
C ALA A 133 -12.93 -3.47 -15.87
N THR A 134 -13.69 -4.53 -15.54
CA THR A 134 -13.97 -4.94 -14.16
C THR A 134 -12.72 -5.07 -13.29
N PRO A 135 -11.62 -5.72 -13.73
CA PRO A 135 -10.41 -5.83 -12.91
C PRO A 135 -9.77 -4.47 -12.59
N MET A 136 -9.85 -3.50 -13.52
CA MET A 136 -9.33 -2.15 -13.28
C MET A 136 -10.21 -1.37 -12.29
N ARG A 137 -11.53 -1.59 -12.32
CA ARG A 137 -12.49 -0.91 -11.44
C ARG A 137 -12.52 -1.50 -10.03
N GLU A 138 -12.41 -2.82 -9.90
CA GLU A 138 -12.50 -3.52 -8.62
C GLU A 138 -11.15 -3.61 -7.89
N ASN A 139 -10.07 -3.97 -8.61
CA ASN A 139 -8.76 -4.28 -8.05
C ASN A 139 -7.69 -3.24 -8.39
N GLY A 140 -8.00 -2.27 -9.25
CA GLY A 140 -7.11 -1.21 -9.68
C GLY A 140 -7.62 0.17 -9.27
N THR A 141 -7.18 1.16 -10.01
CA THR A 141 -7.61 2.55 -9.85
C THR A 141 -7.85 3.16 -11.21
N VAL A 142 -9.06 3.61 -11.49
CA VAL A 142 -9.38 4.38 -12.69
C VAL A 142 -9.01 5.83 -12.46
N LEU A 143 -8.13 6.37 -13.29
CA LEU A 143 -7.68 7.76 -13.27
C LEU A 143 -8.51 8.64 -14.21
N THR A 144 -8.83 8.10 -15.39
CA THR A 144 -9.59 8.79 -16.43
C THR A 144 -10.54 7.81 -17.09
N GLU A 145 -11.77 8.22 -17.32
CA GLU A 145 -12.77 7.48 -18.07
C GLU A 145 -13.44 8.44 -19.08
N GLU A 146 -13.32 8.13 -20.39
CA GLU A 146 -13.88 8.95 -21.47
C GLU A 146 -14.65 8.07 -22.43
N TYR A 147 -15.88 8.49 -22.75
CA TYR A 147 -16.71 7.84 -23.75
C TYR A 147 -16.37 8.40 -25.13
N ARG A 148 -15.88 7.56 -26.04
CA ARG A 148 -15.49 7.91 -27.41
C ARG A 148 -16.35 7.14 -28.43
N PRO A 149 -16.45 7.58 -29.70
CA PRO A 149 -17.27 6.87 -30.71
C PRO A 149 -16.92 5.39 -30.87
N GLU A 150 -15.63 5.04 -30.74
CA GLU A 150 -15.09 3.68 -30.90
C GLU A 150 -15.14 2.83 -29.63
N GLY A 151 -15.48 3.41 -28.47
CA GLY A 151 -15.50 2.70 -27.21
C GLY A 151 -15.22 3.59 -26.01
N VAL A 152 -14.95 2.99 -24.86
CA VAL A 152 -14.59 3.70 -23.63
C VAL A 152 -13.08 3.68 -23.44
N TYR A 153 -12.47 4.87 -23.42
CA TYR A 153 -11.07 5.05 -23.03
C TYR A 153 -10.98 5.06 -21.53
N LEU A 154 -10.15 4.17 -21.00
CA LEU A 154 -9.83 4.07 -19.57
C LEU A 154 -8.34 4.21 -19.38
N GLU A 155 -7.95 5.12 -18.51
CA GLU A 155 -6.58 5.20 -18.01
C GLU A 155 -6.60 4.90 -16.52
N GLY A 156 -5.70 4.02 -16.08
CA GLY A 156 -5.71 3.60 -14.69
C GLY A 156 -4.43 2.90 -14.27
N ILE A 157 -4.40 2.54 -13.01
CA ILE A 157 -3.33 1.76 -12.39
C ILE A 157 -3.87 0.38 -12.08
N VAL A 158 -3.17 -0.64 -12.54
CA VAL A 158 -3.51 -2.04 -12.31
C VAL A 158 -2.33 -2.79 -11.71
N LYS A 159 -2.60 -3.90 -11.01
CA LYS A 159 -1.55 -4.79 -10.54
C LYS A 159 -0.84 -5.43 -11.73
N THR A 160 0.48 -5.57 -11.63
CA THR A 160 1.30 -6.17 -12.71
C THR A 160 0.84 -7.58 -13.04
N MET A 161 0.35 -8.33 -12.07
CA MET A 161 -0.20 -9.67 -12.26
C MET A 161 -1.46 -9.69 -13.14
N ASP A 162 -2.23 -8.59 -13.18
CA ASP A 162 -3.46 -8.47 -13.98
C ASP A 162 -3.21 -7.91 -15.39
N LEU A 163 -1.97 -7.47 -15.70
CA LEU A 163 -1.64 -6.87 -17.01
C LEU A 163 -1.99 -7.78 -18.20
N HIS A 164 -1.87 -9.11 -18.04
CA HIS A 164 -2.17 -10.07 -19.09
C HIS A 164 -3.61 -9.96 -19.60
N ARG A 165 -4.55 -9.50 -18.76
CA ARG A 165 -5.96 -9.31 -19.10
C ARG A 165 -6.17 -8.13 -20.06
N PHE A 166 -5.25 -7.17 -20.06
CA PHE A 166 -5.34 -5.95 -20.86
C PHE A 166 -4.40 -5.95 -22.07
N THR A 167 -3.58 -6.99 -22.28
CA THR A 167 -2.51 -7.01 -23.30
C THR A 167 -3.03 -6.74 -24.73
N CYS A 168 -4.24 -7.23 -25.05
CA CYS A 168 -4.86 -7.03 -26.36
C CYS A 168 -5.63 -5.69 -26.49
N LEU A 169 -5.71 -4.91 -25.42
CA LEU A 169 -6.53 -3.70 -25.30
C LEU A 169 -5.69 -2.45 -25.01
N LEU A 170 -4.37 -2.62 -24.85
CA LEU A 170 -3.47 -1.51 -24.55
C LEU A 170 -3.54 -0.46 -25.67
N TYR A 171 -3.94 0.75 -25.28
CA TYR A 171 -3.95 1.90 -26.16
C TYR A 171 -2.56 2.53 -26.20
N THR A 172 -1.87 2.36 -27.33
CA THR A 172 -0.69 3.17 -27.65
C THR A 172 -1.19 4.42 -28.37
N SER A 173 -1.08 5.58 -27.70
CA SER A 173 -1.37 6.86 -28.33
C SER A 173 -0.56 6.95 -29.63
N PRO A 174 -1.15 7.23 -30.78
CA PRO A 174 -0.37 7.57 -31.96
C PRO A 174 0.40 8.85 -31.65
N SER A 175 1.70 8.82 -31.90
CA SER A 175 2.66 9.93 -31.75
C SER A 175 2.29 11.09 -32.65
#